data_6453679938da299dba31ffd890c213f6
#
_entry.id   6453679938da299dba31ffd890c213f6
#
_cell.length_a   1.000
_cell.length_b   1.000
_cell.length_c   1.000
_cell.angle_alpha   90.00
_cell.angle_beta   90.00
_cell.angle_gamma   90.00
#
_symmetry.space_group_name_H-M   'P 1'
#
loop_
_entity.id
_entity.type
_entity.pdbx_description
1 polymer ?
#
loop_
_entity_poly.entity_id
_entity_poly.type
_entity_poly.pdbx_seq_one_letter_code
_entity_poly.pdbx_strand_id
1 'polypeptide(L)'
;MKLGSATREYVAYKQGIGMVFETEAVILRAFTKRAGPCIPVRKIASETVSRYLNSRGLITRFWHRKHDALSGFWRFAIQRGYTDWSPVPPRRPKEPRPFVPHI
;
A
#
# COMPACT_ATOMS: atom_id res chain seq x y z
N MET A 1 13.94 -9.21 4.77
CA MET A 1 12.59 -9.38 5.36
C MET A 1 11.61 -9.72 4.24
N LYS A 2 10.93 -10.83 4.40
CA LYS A 2 9.93 -11.24 3.42
C LYS A 2 8.69 -10.39 3.54
N LEU A 3 8.03 -10.17 2.41
CA LEU A 3 6.83 -9.34 2.37
C LEU A 3 5.76 -9.84 3.36
N GLY A 4 5.51 -11.14 3.40
CA GLY A 4 4.51 -11.69 4.29
C GLY A 4 4.80 -11.43 5.76
N SER A 5 6.06 -11.57 6.15
CA SER A 5 6.46 -11.32 7.53
C SER A 5 6.36 -9.84 7.86
N ALA A 6 6.79 -8.99 6.93
CA ALA A 6 6.77 -7.54 7.15
C ALA A 6 5.34 -6.99 7.25
N THR A 7 4.44 -7.45 6.40
CA THR A 7 3.05 -6.99 6.47
C THR A 7 2.39 -7.45 7.75
N ARG A 8 2.68 -8.66 8.20
CA ARG A 8 2.13 -9.17 9.43
C ARG A 8 2.62 -8.34 10.62
N GLU A 9 3.89 -7.98 10.62
CA GLU A 9 4.46 -7.16 11.67
C GLU A 9 3.83 -5.77 11.70
N TYR A 10 3.61 -5.19 10.52
CA TYR A 10 3.00 -3.88 10.43
C TYR A 10 1.57 -3.87 10.96
N VAL A 11 0.78 -4.88 10.59
CA VAL A 11 -0.59 -5.00 11.05
C VAL A 11 -0.62 -5.16 12.57
N ALA A 12 0.25 -6.02 13.11
CA ALA A 12 0.32 -6.22 14.54
C ALA A 12 0.71 -4.93 15.27
N TYR A 13 1.64 -4.18 14.69
CA TYR A 13 2.06 -2.91 15.27
C TYR A 13 0.90 -1.92 15.33
N LYS A 14 0.14 -1.79 14.26
CA LYS A 14 -0.98 -0.85 14.21
C LYS A 14 -2.08 -1.25 15.18
N GLN A 15 -2.38 -2.54 15.25
CA GLN A 15 -3.40 -3.01 16.17
C GLN A 15 -2.94 -2.89 17.61
N GLY A 16 -1.65 -3.05 17.83
CA GLY A 16 -1.07 -2.94 19.17
C GLY A 16 -1.15 -1.54 19.75
N ILE A 17 -1.18 -0.52 18.91
CA ILE A 17 -1.33 0.86 19.41
C ILE A 17 -2.79 1.31 19.43
N GLY A 18 -3.71 0.36 19.34
CA GLY A 18 -5.13 0.64 19.54
C GLY A 18 -5.89 1.06 18.32
N MET A 19 -5.32 0.95 17.13
CA MET A 19 -6.03 1.34 15.92
C MET A 19 -6.92 0.21 15.42
N VAL A 20 -8.10 0.58 14.95
CA VAL A 20 -8.97 -0.37 14.26
C VAL A 20 -8.43 -0.49 12.84
N PHE A 21 -7.80 -1.59 12.54
CA PHE A 21 -7.03 -1.71 11.31
C PHE A 21 -7.50 -2.91 10.48
N GLU A 22 -8.80 -3.17 10.49
CA GLU A 22 -9.33 -4.38 9.85
C GLU A 22 -9.33 -4.31 8.34
N THR A 23 -9.81 -3.22 7.76
CA THR A 23 -9.88 -3.08 6.31
C THR A 23 -8.48 -3.06 5.71
N GLU A 24 -7.58 -2.29 6.33
CA GLU A 24 -6.21 -2.20 5.88
C GLU A 24 -5.49 -3.54 5.98
N ALA A 25 -5.78 -4.30 7.04
CA ALA A 25 -5.20 -5.62 7.20
C ALA A 25 -5.64 -6.55 6.08
N VAL A 26 -6.90 -6.49 5.69
CA VAL A 26 -7.41 -7.30 4.58
C VAL A 26 -6.74 -6.89 3.28
N ILE A 27 -6.60 -5.59 3.05
CA ILE A 27 -5.95 -5.08 1.84
C ILE A 27 -4.50 -5.56 1.77
N LEU A 28 -3.77 -5.43 2.86
CA LEU A 28 -2.36 -5.83 2.87
C LEU A 28 -2.20 -7.33 2.71
N ARG A 29 -3.10 -8.10 3.31
CA ARG A 29 -3.06 -9.54 3.17
C ARG A 29 -3.32 -9.96 1.73
N ALA A 30 -4.30 -9.34 1.08
CA ALA A 30 -4.61 -9.63 -0.31
C ALA A 30 -3.45 -9.24 -1.23
N PHE A 31 -2.84 -8.09 -0.97
CA PHE A 31 -1.68 -7.66 -1.74
C PHE A 31 -0.53 -8.64 -1.58
N THR A 32 -0.24 -9.04 -0.35
CA THR A 32 0.84 -9.97 -0.06
C THR A 32 0.64 -11.28 -0.81
N LYS A 33 -0.59 -11.75 -0.84
CA LYS A 33 -0.89 -13.01 -1.51
C LYS A 33 -0.66 -12.89 -3.02
N ARG A 34 -1.01 -11.75 -3.61
CA ARG A 34 -0.82 -11.55 -5.04
C ARG A 34 0.62 -11.30 -5.42
N ALA A 35 1.35 -10.56 -4.61
CA ALA A 35 2.73 -10.20 -4.90
C ALA A 35 3.71 -11.34 -4.61
N GLY A 36 3.38 -12.16 -3.61
CA GLY A 36 4.24 -13.26 -3.20
C GLY A 36 4.77 -13.02 -1.79
N PRO A 37 4.28 -13.79 -0.81
CA PRO A 37 4.67 -13.55 0.58
C PRO A 37 6.14 -13.84 0.86
N CYS A 38 6.78 -14.64 0.02
CA CYS A 38 8.19 -14.99 0.24
C CYS A 38 9.17 -14.03 -0.44
N ILE A 39 8.67 -13.08 -1.21
CA ILE A 39 9.54 -12.13 -1.90
C ILE A 39 9.99 -11.06 -0.90
N PRO A 40 11.29 -10.71 -0.88
CA PRO A 40 11.76 -9.65 0.01
C PRO A 40 11.08 -8.32 -0.28
N VAL A 41 10.83 -7.55 0.76
CA VAL A 41 10.15 -6.27 0.63
C VAL A 41 10.84 -5.36 -0.39
N ARG A 42 12.17 -5.33 -0.36
CA ARG A 42 12.93 -4.46 -1.25
C ARG A 42 12.87 -4.86 -2.72
N LYS A 43 12.40 -6.06 -3.01
CA LYS A 43 12.34 -6.56 -4.39
C LYS A 43 10.96 -6.44 -5.00
N ILE A 44 10.02 -5.86 -4.30
CA ILE A 44 8.69 -5.64 -4.85
C ILE A 44 8.76 -4.49 -5.85
N ALA A 45 8.38 -4.77 -7.09
CA ALA A 45 8.47 -3.78 -8.16
C ALA A 45 7.29 -2.81 -8.12
N SER A 46 7.52 -1.59 -8.61
CA SER A 46 6.45 -0.60 -8.74
C SER A 46 5.31 -1.13 -9.58
N GLU A 47 5.65 -1.90 -10.60
CA GLU A 47 4.65 -2.48 -11.49
C GLU A 47 3.71 -3.42 -10.76
N THR A 48 4.23 -4.20 -9.82
CA THR A 48 3.43 -5.09 -9.02
C THR A 48 2.40 -4.32 -8.19
N VAL A 49 2.84 -3.22 -7.59
CA VAL A 49 1.96 -2.38 -6.79
C VAL A 49 0.90 -1.72 -7.66
N SER A 50 1.33 -1.16 -8.80
CA SER A 50 0.39 -0.50 -9.71
C SER A 50 -0.65 -1.46 -10.24
N ARG A 51 -0.23 -2.67 -10.57
CA ARG A 51 -1.15 -3.67 -11.08
C ARG A 51 -2.21 -4.04 -10.03
N TYR A 52 -1.78 -4.14 -8.78
CA TYR A 52 -2.73 -4.41 -7.71
C TYR A 52 -3.70 -3.26 -7.51
N LEU A 53 -3.18 -2.03 -7.50
CA LEU A 53 -4.03 -0.85 -7.33
C LEU A 53 -5.06 -0.72 -8.44
N ASN A 54 -4.65 -1.04 -9.66
CA ASN A 54 -5.52 -0.87 -10.82
C ASN A 54 -6.28 -2.14 -11.19
N SER A 55 -6.34 -3.12 -10.30
CA SER A 55 -6.92 -4.41 -10.63
C SER A 55 -8.39 -4.34 -11.02
N ARG A 56 -9.08 -3.29 -10.62
CA ARG A 56 -10.48 -3.10 -11.02
C ARG A 56 -10.65 -2.10 -12.14
N GLY A 57 -9.54 -1.57 -12.65
CA GLY A 57 -9.57 -0.71 -13.81
C GLY A 57 -9.96 0.73 -13.57
N LEU A 58 -10.73 1.00 -12.54
CA LEU A 58 -11.20 2.34 -12.25
C LEU A 58 -10.62 2.86 -10.96
N ILE A 59 -10.39 4.16 -10.91
CA ILE A 59 -9.95 4.80 -9.68
C ILE A 59 -11.19 5.05 -8.85
N THR A 60 -11.30 4.34 -7.75
CA THR A 60 -12.45 4.42 -6.88
C THR A 60 -11.99 4.80 -5.50
N ARG A 61 -12.96 4.97 -4.60
CA ARG A 61 -12.65 5.16 -3.19
C ARG A 61 -11.81 4.01 -2.66
N PHE A 62 -12.07 2.81 -3.13
CA PHE A 62 -11.31 1.64 -2.71
C PHE A 62 -9.87 1.70 -3.21
N TRP A 63 -9.64 2.27 -4.39
CA TRP A 63 -8.29 2.49 -4.90
C TRP A 63 -7.49 3.35 -3.92
N HIS A 64 -8.10 4.45 -3.46
CA HIS A 64 -7.42 5.34 -2.52
C HIS A 64 -7.13 4.64 -1.20
N ARG A 65 -8.04 3.80 -0.77
CA ARG A 65 -7.85 3.04 0.45
C ARG A 65 -6.68 2.06 0.33
N LYS A 66 -6.60 1.37 -0.79
CA LYS A 66 -5.46 0.49 -1.07
C LYS A 66 -4.17 1.28 -1.11
N HIS A 67 -4.18 2.42 -1.76
CA HIS A 67 -3.00 3.27 -1.88
C HIS A 67 -2.53 3.71 -0.51
N ASP A 68 -3.44 4.15 0.34
CA ASP A 68 -3.09 4.61 1.68
C ASP A 68 -2.51 3.47 2.52
N ALA A 69 -3.11 2.29 2.43
CA ALA A 69 -2.63 1.14 3.19
C ALA A 69 -1.21 0.76 2.76
N LEU A 70 -0.96 0.72 1.46
CA LEU A 70 0.36 0.36 0.94
C LEU A 70 1.39 1.43 1.24
N SER A 71 1.01 2.71 1.12
CA SER A 71 1.91 3.82 1.44
C SER A 71 2.34 3.75 2.90
N GLY A 72 1.39 3.52 3.79
CA GLY A 72 1.69 3.40 5.22
C GLY A 72 2.61 2.23 5.51
N PHE A 73 2.37 1.10 4.86
CA PHE A 73 3.21 -0.06 5.04
C PHE A 73 4.64 0.20 4.58
N TRP A 74 4.82 0.82 3.40
CA TRP A 74 6.18 1.07 2.91
C TRP A 74 6.90 2.13 3.73
N ARG A 75 6.18 3.11 4.25
CA ARG A 75 6.79 4.06 5.18
C ARG A 75 7.33 3.34 6.41
N PHE A 76 6.55 2.41 6.95
CA PHE A 76 6.97 1.59 8.07
C PHE A 76 8.20 0.74 7.70
N ALA A 77 8.17 0.12 6.53
CA ALA A 77 9.27 -0.73 6.10
C ALA A 77 10.57 0.06 5.94
N ILE A 78 10.47 1.28 5.42
CA ILE A 78 11.64 2.14 5.28
C ILE A 78 12.19 2.51 6.66
N GLN A 79 11.32 2.84 7.59
CA GLN A 79 11.74 3.18 8.95
C GLN A 79 12.40 2.01 9.66
N ARG A 80 11.96 0.81 9.36
CA ARG A 80 12.54 -0.40 9.96
C ARG A 80 13.78 -0.88 9.24
N GLY A 81 14.12 -0.30 8.11
CA GLY A 81 15.28 -0.70 7.36
C GLY A 81 15.08 -1.92 6.48
N TYR A 82 13.84 -2.32 6.24
CA TYR A 82 13.57 -3.46 5.38
C TYR A 82 13.75 -3.13 3.90
N THR A 83 13.65 -1.87 3.56
CA THR A 83 13.88 -1.37 2.22
C THR A 83 14.27 0.10 2.33
N ASP A 84 14.87 0.65 1.28
CA ASP A 84 15.26 2.05 1.26
C ASP A 84 14.46 2.85 0.24
N TRP A 85 13.45 2.25 -0.38
CA TRP A 85 12.65 2.94 -1.37
C TRP A 85 11.21 2.41 -1.33
N SER A 86 10.28 3.17 -1.89
CA SER A 86 8.89 2.78 -1.94
C SER A 86 8.45 2.58 -3.39
N PRO A 87 7.88 1.42 -3.72
CA PRO A 87 7.35 1.18 -5.07
C PRO A 87 5.94 1.73 -5.26
N VAL A 88 5.37 2.34 -4.22
CA VAL A 88 4.01 2.85 -4.31
C VAL A 88 3.99 4.10 -5.17
N PRO A 89 3.14 4.16 -6.21
CA PRO A 89 3.09 5.35 -7.05
C PRO A 89 2.54 6.54 -6.27
N PRO A 90 2.79 7.76 -6.75
CA PRO A 90 2.25 8.93 -6.09
C PRO A 90 0.73 8.87 -6.12
N ARG A 91 0.12 9.50 -5.12
CA ARG A 91 -1.32 9.52 -5.03
C ARG A 91 -1.89 10.25 -6.22
N ARG A 92 -2.76 9.56 -6.96
CA ARG A 92 -3.39 10.17 -8.11
C ARG A 92 -4.49 11.10 -7.67
N PRO A 93 -4.62 12.25 -8.30
CA PRO A 93 -5.80 13.06 -8.11
C PRO A 93 -6.99 12.23 -8.55
N LYS A 94 -8.11 12.46 -7.94
CA LYS A 94 -9.29 11.70 -8.21
C LYS A 94 -9.61 11.64 -9.65
N GLU A 95 -9.57 12.73 -10.28
CA GLU A 95 -9.80 12.81 -11.69
C GLU A 95 -9.21 14.08 -12.14
N PRO A 96 -8.88 14.16 -13.41
CA PRO A 96 -8.42 15.42 -13.93
C PRO A 96 -9.55 16.37 -13.81
N ARG A 97 -9.64 16.98 -12.69
CA ARG A 97 -10.59 18.01 -12.52
C ARG A 97 -10.12 19.17 -13.30
N PRO A 98 -10.88 19.63 -14.27
CA PRO A 98 -10.50 20.85 -14.92
C PRO A 98 -10.40 21.85 -13.81
N PHE A 99 -9.28 22.43 -13.70
CA PHE A 99 -9.07 23.43 -12.71
C PHE A 99 -10.01 24.56 -13.01
N VAL A 100 -10.88 24.80 -12.11
CA VAL A 100 -11.78 25.91 -12.25
C VAL A 100 -11.18 27.02 -11.43
N PRO A 101 -10.64 28.04 -12.09
CA PRO A 101 -10.12 29.14 -11.34
C PRO A 101 -11.27 29.77 -10.61
N HIS A 102 -11.11 29.80 -9.36
CA HIS A 102 -12.06 30.51 -8.56
C HIS A 102 -11.69 31.93 -8.57
N ILE A 103 -12.55 32.65 -8.99
CA ILE A 103 -12.29 34.04 -9.01
C ILE A 103 -13.02 34.66 -7.88
#